data_9b2ff6cbe11b19626da609c6e807e867
#
_entry.id   9b2ff6cbe11b19626da609c6e807e867
#
_cell.length_a   1.000
_cell.length_b   1.000
_cell.length_c   1.000
_cell.angle_alpha   90.00
_cell.angle_beta   90.00
_cell.angle_gamma   90.00
#
_symmetry.space_group_name_H-M   'P 1'
#
loop_
_entity.id
_entity.type
_entity.pdbx_description
1 polymer ?
#
loop_
_entity_poly.entity_id
_entity_poly.type
_entity_poly.pdbx_seq_one_letter_code
_entity_poly.pdbx_strand_id
1 'polypeptide(L)'
;MILVSGPLSGMPAMRSRRRCHFPKCIAPAARENSSEGGIPVKAVRTHGRGGPEQLFFEDAPVPVVRPGDVLVRVRSTGITPAELTWDETYQNADGTPRIPSIPGHEPSGVVEETAPDVTDFRAGDEIYGLADFPRDGAAAEFAAVRAANLALKPRSIPHMQAAALPLSALTAWQALFEHAHLAAGQAVLIQGGAGGVGTLAVQLARWRWAHVVATASARYTALVRSLGADDVIDYHATRFEDVLRDVDVVLDTIGGETRERSWSVLRKGGVLVTLVSPVPPHVAEEHSVRGVFFIVSGNRGQLDQITGLVDTGKLKPVLSEVVPLDRAREAFERGATGHAPGKIVLQVTE
;
A
#
# COMPACT_ATOMS: atom_id res chain seq x y z
N MET A 1 -44.53 35.19 -0.61
CA MET A 1 -45.89 35.73 -0.40
C MET A 1 -46.53 34.92 0.69
N ILE A 2 -46.68 35.58 1.85
CA ILE A 2 -47.67 35.42 2.95
C ILE A 2 -47.60 34.09 3.75
N LEU A 3 -46.95 34.05 4.93
CA LEU A 3 -47.41 34.36 6.30
C LEU A 3 -48.87 33.95 6.61
N VAL A 4 -49.08 33.11 7.65
CA VAL A 4 -49.87 33.44 8.82
C VAL A 4 -49.70 32.41 9.92
N SER A 5 -49.40 32.93 11.03
CA SER A 5 -49.24 32.63 12.43
C SER A 5 -50.51 32.13 13.18
N GLY A 6 -50.31 31.44 14.32
CA GLY A 6 -50.99 31.73 15.55
C GLY A 6 -51.52 30.55 16.38
N PRO A 7 -51.54 30.67 17.71
CA PRO A 7 -51.44 29.61 18.69
C PRO A 7 -52.76 29.36 19.49
N LEU A 8 -52.80 28.28 20.34
CA LEU A 8 -53.61 28.20 21.59
C LEU A 8 -53.23 26.88 22.32
N SER A 9 -52.59 26.95 23.45
CA SER A 9 -53.02 26.98 24.86
C SER A 9 -53.88 25.82 25.33
N GLY A 10 -53.46 25.14 26.41
CA GLY A 10 -54.30 24.32 27.30
C GLY A 10 -53.56 23.23 28.07
N MET A 11 -53.04 23.53 29.28
CA MET A 11 -52.72 22.55 30.34
C MET A 11 -54.00 22.03 31.01
N PRO A 12 -54.04 20.87 31.75
CA PRO A 12 -53.42 20.82 33.06
C PRO A 12 -52.71 19.48 33.44
N ALA A 13 -51.90 19.62 34.48
CA ALA A 13 -51.14 18.60 35.17
C ALA A 13 -51.98 17.54 35.89
N MET A 14 -51.49 16.29 35.91
CA MET A 14 -51.84 15.35 36.96
C MET A 14 -50.63 14.52 37.42
N ARG A 15 -50.32 14.67 38.71
CA ARG A 15 -49.25 13.96 39.46
C ARG A 15 -49.65 12.49 39.68
N SER A 16 -48.74 11.53 39.47
CA SER A 16 -48.65 10.40 40.40
C SER A 16 -47.22 9.85 40.41
N ARG A 17 -46.61 9.92 41.57
CA ARG A 17 -45.31 9.33 41.89
C ARG A 17 -45.48 7.83 42.04
N ARG A 18 -44.75 7.01 41.23
CA ARG A 18 -44.35 5.67 41.63
C ARG A 18 -42.84 5.54 41.45
N ARG A 19 -42.13 5.39 42.55
CA ARG A 19 -40.74 5.02 42.62
C ARG A 19 -40.64 3.54 42.24
N CYS A 20 -40.05 3.22 41.09
CA CYS A 20 -39.52 1.89 40.84
C CYS A 20 -38.02 1.92 41.15
N HIS A 21 -37.66 1.11 42.16
CA HIS A 21 -36.26 0.77 42.44
C HIS A 21 -35.80 -0.21 41.35
N PHE A 22 -34.88 0.25 40.46
CA PHE A 22 -34.08 -0.66 39.66
C PHE A 22 -32.69 -0.77 40.31
N PRO A 23 -32.13 -2.00 40.43
CA PRO A 23 -30.76 -2.16 40.91
C PRO A 23 -29.80 -1.52 39.90
N LYS A 24 -28.81 -0.79 40.41
CA LYS A 24 -27.71 -0.23 39.63
C LYS A 24 -26.97 -1.36 38.91
N CYS A 25 -27.18 -1.47 37.59
CA CYS A 25 -26.21 -2.16 36.74
C CYS A 25 -24.90 -1.39 36.83
N ILE A 26 -23.94 -1.99 37.49
CA ILE A 26 -22.55 -1.56 37.46
C ILE A 26 -22.07 -1.84 36.05
N ALA A 27 -21.93 -0.79 35.25
CA ALA A 27 -21.20 -0.87 34.00
C ALA A 27 -19.76 -1.32 34.34
N PRO A 28 -19.17 -2.24 33.55
CA PRO A 28 -17.76 -2.56 33.75
C PRO A 28 -16.97 -1.28 33.51
N ALA A 29 -16.14 -0.92 34.49
CA ALA A 29 -15.22 0.19 34.39
C ALA A 29 -14.40 0.01 33.09
N ALA A 30 -14.44 1.01 32.22
CA ALA A 30 -13.47 1.14 31.16
C ALA A 30 -12.10 1.04 31.81
N ARG A 31 -11.32 0.03 31.44
CA ARG A 31 -9.92 -0.04 31.83
C ARG A 31 -9.27 1.19 31.20
N GLU A 32 -8.93 2.16 32.03
CA GLU A 32 -7.99 3.19 31.67
C GLU A 32 -6.71 2.48 31.24
N ASN A 33 -6.34 2.62 29.96
CA ASN A 33 -5.10 2.14 29.40
C ASN A 33 -3.93 2.93 30.03
N SER A 34 -3.48 2.46 31.18
CA SER A 34 -2.16 2.83 31.68
C SER A 34 -1.13 2.10 30.81
N SER A 35 -0.52 2.82 29.90
CA SER A 35 0.61 2.39 29.04
C SER A 35 1.93 2.30 29.84
N GLU A 36 1.90 1.72 31.04
CA GLU A 36 3.08 1.51 31.87
C GLU A 36 3.20 0.04 32.24
N GLY A 37 4.08 -0.71 31.50
CA GLY A 37 4.52 -2.03 31.93
C GLY A 37 4.70 -3.13 30.89
N GLY A 38 4.45 -2.90 29.60
CA GLY A 38 4.77 -3.87 28.56
C GLY A 38 6.28 -3.92 28.28
N ILE A 39 6.83 -5.12 28.02
CA ILE A 39 8.22 -5.25 27.55
C ILE A 39 8.31 -4.49 26.21
N PRO A 40 9.25 -3.51 26.10
CA PRO A 40 9.40 -2.77 24.86
C PRO A 40 9.85 -3.71 23.73
N VAL A 41 9.46 -3.37 22.49
CA VAL A 41 9.79 -4.11 21.28
C VAL A 41 10.76 -3.30 20.44
N LYS A 42 11.58 -3.96 19.64
CA LYS A 42 12.51 -3.28 18.74
C LYS A 42 11.75 -2.76 17.51
N ALA A 43 12.05 -1.52 17.15
CA ALA A 43 11.48 -0.85 15.98
C ALA A 43 12.47 0.12 15.34
N VAL A 44 12.26 0.43 14.08
CA VAL A 44 12.86 1.57 13.40
C VAL A 44 11.86 2.72 13.42
N ARG A 45 12.26 3.85 13.95
CA ARG A 45 11.39 5.02 14.11
C ARG A 45 12.00 6.25 13.44
N THR A 46 11.16 7.05 12.81
CA THR A 46 11.56 8.39 12.35
C THR A 46 11.14 9.44 13.38
N HIS A 47 12.07 10.33 13.73
CA HIS A 47 11.87 11.39 14.71
C HIS A 47 11.52 12.73 14.08
N GLY A 48 11.49 12.82 12.75
CA GLY A 48 11.19 14.05 12.04
C GLY A 48 11.16 13.86 10.53
N ARG A 49 10.69 14.91 9.84
CA ARG A 49 10.79 14.98 8.38
C ARG A 49 12.26 15.05 7.98
N GLY A 50 12.60 14.37 6.90
CA GLY A 50 13.95 14.31 6.38
C GLY A 50 14.12 13.08 5.51
N GLY A 51 15.37 12.62 5.41
CA GLY A 51 15.72 11.39 4.72
C GLY A 51 15.95 10.24 5.71
N PRO A 52 16.65 9.19 5.24
CA PRO A 52 16.99 8.02 6.05
C PRO A 52 17.80 8.33 7.32
N GLU A 53 18.47 9.49 7.38
CA GLU A 53 19.21 9.96 8.56
C GLU A 53 18.31 10.18 9.78
N GLN A 54 16.99 10.33 9.59
CA GLN A 54 16.01 10.45 10.67
C GLN A 54 15.53 9.10 11.21
N LEU A 55 16.00 7.98 10.66
CA LEU A 55 15.65 6.64 11.10
C LEU A 55 16.57 6.15 12.22
N PHE A 56 15.99 5.70 13.33
CA PHE A 56 16.68 5.16 14.48
C PHE A 56 16.12 3.78 14.83
N PHE A 57 17.01 2.83 15.09
CA PHE A 57 16.65 1.53 15.65
C PHE A 57 16.64 1.63 17.16
N GLU A 58 15.48 1.49 17.77
CA GLU A 58 15.27 1.75 19.19
C GLU A 58 14.12 0.94 19.78
N ASP A 59 13.87 1.10 21.07
CA ASP A 59 12.72 0.52 21.75
C ASP A 59 11.45 1.33 21.46
N ALA A 60 10.36 0.61 21.23
CA ALA A 60 9.02 1.17 21.02
C ALA A 60 7.99 0.41 21.87
N PRO A 61 6.85 1.03 22.21
CA PRO A 61 5.75 0.31 22.86
C PRO A 61 5.14 -0.72 21.90
N VAL A 62 4.63 -1.82 22.46
CA VAL A 62 3.80 -2.76 21.70
C VAL A 62 2.57 -2.01 21.16
N PRO A 63 2.21 -2.16 19.87
CA PRO A 63 1.07 -1.44 19.30
C PRO A 63 -0.25 -1.87 19.94
N VAL A 64 -1.15 -0.92 20.13
CA VAL A 64 -2.49 -1.16 20.68
C VAL A 64 -3.38 -1.76 19.61
N VAL A 65 -3.97 -2.92 19.90
CA VAL A 65 -4.98 -3.59 19.06
C VAL A 65 -6.33 -2.88 19.23
N ARG A 66 -6.87 -2.34 18.13
CA ARG A 66 -8.18 -1.67 18.08
C ARG A 66 -9.22 -2.62 17.48
N PRO A 67 -10.52 -2.35 17.60
CA PRO A 67 -11.54 -3.11 16.88
C PRO A 67 -11.21 -3.22 15.38
N GLY A 68 -11.32 -4.43 14.84
CA GLY A 68 -10.97 -4.76 13.48
C GLY A 68 -9.49 -5.01 13.21
N ASP A 69 -8.61 -4.90 14.22
CA ASP A 69 -7.17 -5.10 14.06
C ASP A 69 -6.73 -6.56 14.34
N VAL A 70 -5.61 -6.89 13.73
CA VAL A 70 -4.78 -8.08 14.01
C VAL A 70 -3.42 -7.59 14.49
N LEU A 71 -2.95 -8.09 15.62
CA LEU A 71 -1.56 -7.93 16.04
C LEU A 71 -0.71 -8.94 15.31
N VAL A 72 0.22 -8.44 14.53
CA VAL A 72 1.13 -9.26 13.72
C VAL A 72 2.51 -9.27 14.36
N ARG A 73 3.04 -10.44 14.67
CA ARG A 73 4.45 -10.64 14.92
C ARG A 73 5.17 -10.64 13.57
N VAL A 74 5.86 -9.55 13.28
CA VAL A 74 6.45 -9.30 11.97
C VAL A 74 7.70 -10.17 11.78
N ARG A 75 7.74 -10.89 10.66
CA ARG A 75 8.92 -11.61 10.18
C ARG A 75 9.73 -10.75 9.22
N SER A 76 9.03 -10.09 8.32
CA SER A 76 9.65 -9.23 7.32
C SER A 76 8.70 -8.09 6.93
N THR A 77 9.25 -6.97 6.50
CA THR A 77 8.49 -5.87 5.92
C THR A 77 9.17 -5.32 4.67
N GLY A 78 8.40 -5.08 3.62
CA GLY A 78 8.88 -4.34 2.46
C GLY A 78 9.06 -2.86 2.80
N ILE A 79 10.02 -2.21 2.15
CA ILE A 79 10.18 -0.77 2.24
C ILE A 79 9.83 -0.07 0.94
N THR A 80 9.33 1.14 1.05
CA THR A 80 9.12 2.07 -0.05
C THR A 80 9.84 3.37 0.32
N PRO A 81 11.02 3.66 -0.28
CA PRO A 81 11.83 4.81 0.15
C PRO A 81 11.08 6.14 0.13
N ALA A 82 10.13 6.30 -0.79
CA ALA A 82 9.28 7.49 -0.90
C ALA A 82 8.39 7.71 0.33
N GLU A 83 8.12 6.68 1.16
CA GLU A 83 7.28 6.84 2.36
C GLU A 83 7.82 7.86 3.35
N LEU A 84 9.14 8.10 3.36
CA LEU A 84 9.75 9.16 4.16
C LEU A 84 9.44 10.58 3.65
N THR A 85 8.74 10.72 2.53
CA THR A 85 8.28 12.01 1.99
C THR A 85 6.77 12.20 2.14
N TRP A 86 6.03 11.17 2.54
CA TRP A 86 4.56 11.24 2.66
C TRP A 86 4.14 11.97 3.94
N ASP A 87 3.06 12.73 3.85
CA ASP A 87 2.48 13.40 5.02
C ASP A 87 1.96 12.39 6.04
N GLU A 88 1.39 11.29 5.57
CA GLU A 88 0.85 10.19 6.38
C GLU A 88 1.90 9.53 7.27
N THR A 89 3.17 9.59 6.93
CA THR A 89 4.26 9.10 7.79
C THR A 89 4.40 9.95 9.06
N TYR A 90 4.05 11.23 9.00
CA TYR A 90 4.28 12.22 10.07
C TYR A 90 3.00 12.72 10.73
N GLN A 91 1.83 12.35 10.21
CA GLN A 91 0.53 12.82 10.69
C GLN A 91 -0.48 11.67 10.77
N ASN A 92 -1.37 11.75 11.75
CA ASN A 92 -2.56 10.92 11.82
C ASN A 92 -3.57 11.37 10.74
N ALA A 93 -4.62 10.55 10.53
CA ALA A 93 -5.68 10.86 9.57
C ALA A 93 -6.42 12.18 9.84
N ASP A 94 -6.39 12.68 11.08
CA ASP A 94 -6.96 13.96 11.50
C ASP A 94 -5.99 15.15 11.36
N GLY A 95 -4.78 14.92 10.83
CA GLY A 95 -3.73 15.91 10.65
C GLY A 95 -2.89 16.21 11.90
N THR A 96 -3.16 15.55 13.03
CA THR A 96 -2.34 15.71 14.24
C THR A 96 -0.96 15.05 14.05
N PRO A 97 0.12 15.63 14.62
CA PRO A 97 1.46 15.07 14.52
C PRO A 97 1.55 13.63 15.07
N ARG A 98 2.29 12.79 14.36
CA ARG A 98 2.58 11.39 14.72
C ARG A 98 4.09 11.17 14.64
N ILE A 99 4.81 11.78 15.56
CA ILE A 99 6.28 11.66 15.69
C ILE A 99 6.62 11.30 17.13
N PRO A 100 7.49 10.32 17.35
CA PRO A 100 8.13 9.44 16.37
C PRO A 100 7.16 8.40 15.78
N SER A 101 7.35 8.03 14.51
CA SER A 101 6.51 7.06 13.80
C SER A 101 7.33 5.92 13.20
N ILE A 102 6.69 4.78 12.96
CA ILE A 102 7.32 3.57 12.43
C ILE A 102 6.95 3.46 10.94
N PRO A 103 7.93 3.44 10.01
CA PRO A 103 7.70 3.20 8.59
C PRO A 103 7.49 1.72 8.25
N GLY A 104 7.37 1.41 6.95
CA GLY A 104 7.25 0.04 6.45
C GLY A 104 5.81 -0.48 6.51
N HIS A 105 5.06 -0.33 5.42
CA HIS A 105 3.64 -0.65 5.42
C HIS A 105 3.31 -2.02 4.81
N GLU A 106 4.32 -2.87 4.56
CA GLU A 106 4.18 -4.14 3.88
C GLU A 106 4.55 -5.34 4.78
N PRO A 107 3.82 -5.57 5.91
CA PRO A 107 4.12 -6.68 6.79
C PRO A 107 3.91 -8.04 6.14
N SER A 108 4.78 -8.98 6.49
CA SER A 108 4.52 -10.42 6.45
C SER A 108 4.98 -11.02 7.76
N GLY A 109 4.12 -11.80 8.39
CA GLY A 109 4.38 -12.34 9.73
C GLY A 109 3.33 -13.33 10.18
N VAL A 110 3.28 -13.53 11.49
CA VAL A 110 2.37 -14.48 12.13
C VAL A 110 1.40 -13.70 13.01
N VAL A 111 0.14 -14.08 12.97
CA VAL A 111 -0.88 -13.52 13.87
C VAL A 111 -0.54 -13.87 15.30
N GLU A 112 -0.35 -12.85 16.14
CA GLU A 112 -0.14 -13.00 17.58
C GLU A 112 -1.48 -13.03 18.31
N GLU A 113 -2.33 -12.04 18.06
CA GLU A 113 -3.69 -11.96 18.58
C GLU A 113 -4.60 -11.20 17.60
N THR A 114 -5.89 -11.33 17.77
CA THR A 114 -6.91 -10.59 17.01
C THR A 114 -7.81 -9.79 17.93
N ALA A 115 -8.32 -8.66 17.45
CA ALA A 115 -9.42 -7.99 18.14
C ALA A 115 -10.63 -8.94 18.24
N PRO A 116 -11.49 -8.81 19.28
CA PRO A 116 -12.63 -9.73 19.52
C PRO A 116 -13.64 -9.81 18.38
N ASP A 117 -13.72 -8.76 17.55
CA ASP A 117 -14.62 -8.66 16.39
C ASP A 117 -14.01 -9.24 15.10
N VAL A 118 -12.75 -9.66 15.12
CA VAL A 118 -12.07 -10.32 13.98
C VAL A 118 -12.21 -11.83 14.10
N THR A 119 -12.89 -12.42 13.13
CA THR A 119 -13.17 -13.88 13.09
C THR A 119 -12.43 -14.62 11.96
N ASP A 120 -11.85 -13.88 11.03
CA ASP A 120 -11.25 -14.42 9.81
C ASP A 120 -9.80 -14.92 9.98
N PHE A 121 -9.17 -14.52 11.07
CA PHE A 121 -7.81 -14.91 11.43
C PHE A 121 -7.75 -15.42 12.86
N ARG A 122 -6.74 -16.24 13.13
CA ARG A 122 -6.45 -16.79 14.46
C ARG A 122 -4.95 -16.75 14.74
N ALA A 123 -4.58 -16.75 16.00
CA ALA A 123 -3.18 -16.85 16.41
C ALA A 123 -2.47 -18.03 15.73
N GLY A 124 -1.29 -17.77 15.20
CA GLY A 124 -0.50 -18.74 14.44
C GLY A 124 -0.70 -18.70 12.92
N ASP A 125 -1.70 -18.00 12.39
CA ASP A 125 -1.85 -17.87 10.94
C ASP A 125 -0.71 -17.04 10.35
N GLU A 126 -0.10 -17.53 9.27
CA GLU A 126 0.87 -16.76 8.49
C GLU A 126 0.15 -15.84 7.53
N ILE A 127 0.43 -14.54 7.65
CA ILE A 127 -0.27 -13.49 6.89
C ILE A 127 0.70 -12.52 6.20
N TYR A 128 0.17 -11.76 5.26
CA TYR A 128 0.81 -10.61 4.66
C TYR A 128 -0.24 -9.55 4.29
N GLY A 129 0.17 -8.30 4.10
CA GLY A 129 -0.79 -7.26 3.71
C GLY A 129 -0.21 -5.87 3.64
N LEU A 130 -1.10 -4.89 3.46
CA LEU A 130 -0.77 -3.48 3.38
C LEU A 130 -1.37 -2.73 4.58
N ALA A 131 -0.52 -2.28 5.50
CA ALA A 131 -0.94 -1.46 6.63
C ALA A 131 -1.41 -0.07 6.15
N ASP A 132 -2.33 0.54 6.90
CA ASP A 132 -2.82 1.89 6.61
C ASP A 132 -1.70 2.93 6.78
N PHE A 133 -1.54 3.83 5.81
CA PHE A 133 -0.43 4.80 5.82
C PHE A 133 -0.45 5.78 7.00
N PRO A 134 -1.61 6.30 7.49
CA PRO A 134 -1.63 7.17 8.66
C PRO A 134 -1.58 6.39 10.00
N ARG A 135 -0.90 5.24 10.03
CA ARG A 135 -0.66 4.42 11.23
C ARG A 135 0.80 3.99 11.27
N ASP A 136 1.27 3.53 12.43
CA ASP A 136 2.58 2.93 12.53
C ASP A 136 2.65 1.67 11.67
N GLY A 137 3.77 1.57 10.95
CA GLY A 137 4.06 0.49 10.03
C GLY A 137 4.67 -0.74 10.71
N ALA A 138 5.34 -1.55 9.91
CA ALA A 138 5.84 -2.86 10.27
C ALA A 138 7.38 -2.95 10.32
N ALA A 139 8.09 -1.80 10.31
CA ALA A 139 9.52 -1.81 10.60
C ALA A 139 9.74 -1.97 12.14
N ALA A 140 9.10 -2.97 12.74
CA ALA A 140 9.08 -3.30 14.15
C ALA A 140 8.75 -4.78 14.37
N GLU A 141 9.07 -5.32 15.56
CA GLU A 141 8.75 -6.70 15.91
C GLU A 141 7.24 -7.00 15.89
N PHE A 142 6.41 -5.99 16.15
CA PHE A 142 4.95 -6.09 16.08
C PHE A 142 4.32 -4.93 15.34
N ALA A 143 3.24 -5.22 14.63
CA ALA A 143 2.40 -4.23 13.96
C ALA A 143 0.92 -4.53 14.17
N ALA A 144 0.10 -3.50 14.43
CA ALA A 144 -1.36 -3.64 14.48
C ALA A 144 -1.94 -3.22 13.12
N VAL A 145 -2.52 -4.17 12.38
CA VAL A 145 -3.00 -3.99 11.02
C VAL A 145 -4.47 -4.39 10.91
N ARG A 146 -5.26 -3.65 10.15
CA ARG A 146 -6.67 -4.01 9.92
C ARG A 146 -6.80 -5.36 9.24
N ALA A 147 -7.64 -6.22 9.74
CA ALA A 147 -7.93 -7.53 9.16
C ALA A 147 -8.36 -7.46 7.68
N ALA A 148 -9.11 -6.40 7.31
CA ALA A 148 -9.54 -6.16 5.92
C ALA A 148 -8.40 -5.91 4.94
N ASN A 149 -7.22 -5.57 5.44
CA ASN A 149 -6.01 -5.28 4.66
C ASN A 149 -5.01 -6.46 4.64
N LEU A 150 -5.37 -7.57 5.24
CA LEU A 150 -4.53 -8.77 5.39
C LEU A 150 -5.11 -9.95 4.62
N ALA A 151 -4.24 -10.82 4.13
CA ALA A 151 -4.58 -12.13 3.58
C ALA A 151 -3.62 -13.20 4.12
N LEU A 152 -3.99 -14.47 3.96
CA LEU A 152 -3.05 -15.56 4.23
C LEU A 152 -1.86 -15.47 3.28
N LYS A 153 -0.67 -15.59 3.82
CA LYS A 153 0.56 -15.59 3.04
C LYS A 153 0.57 -16.71 2.00
N PRO A 154 1.05 -16.46 0.75
CA PRO A 154 1.28 -17.54 -0.19
C PRO A 154 2.13 -18.64 0.42
N ARG A 155 1.71 -19.90 0.28
CA ARG A 155 2.39 -21.06 0.88
C ARG A 155 3.70 -21.39 0.17
N SER A 156 3.82 -21.03 -1.09
CA SER A 156 4.96 -21.35 -1.95
C SER A 156 6.19 -20.48 -1.71
N ILE A 157 6.07 -19.40 -0.94
CA ILE A 157 7.17 -18.43 -0.72
C ILE A 157 7.37 -18.09 0.77
N PRO A 158 8.61 -17.78 1.18
CA PRO A 158 8.91 -17.33 2.54
C PRO A 158 8.42 -15.88 2.81
N HIS A 159 8.39 -15.48 4.10
CA HIS A 159 7.96 -14.15 4.53
C HIS A 159 8.70 -13.00 3.85
N MET A 160 10.01 -13.12 3.62
CA MET A 160 10.80 -12.10 2.92
C MET A 160 10.29 -11.84 1.51
N GLN A 161 9.88 -12.88 0.80
CA GLN A 161 9.29 -12.73 -0.53
C GLN A 161 7.85 -12.22 -0.47
N ALA A 162 7.08 -12.67 0.52
CA ALA A 162 5.70 -12.23 0.71
C ALA A 162 5.63 -10.73 1.07
N ALA A 163 6.56 -10.23 1.89
CA ALA A 163 6.65 -8.81 2.24
C ALA A 163 6.99 -7.88 1.06
N ALA A 164 7.49 -8.42 -0.05
CA ALA A 164 7.78 -7.64 -1.26
C ALA A 164 6.56 -7.41 -2.16
N LEU A 165 5.41 -7.98 -1.81
CA LEU A 165 4.23 -8.00 -2.66
C LEU A 165 3.21 -6.89 -2.35
N PRO A 166 2.79 -6.64 -1.08
CA PRO A 166 1.51 -6.00 -0.80
C PRO A 166 1.31 -4.67 -1.49
N LEU A 167 2.14 -3.69 -1.20
CA LEU A 167 2.01 -2.36 -1.81
C LEU A 167 2.16 -2.43 -3.34
N SER A 168 3.20 -3.09 -3.80
CA SER A 168 3.56 -3.10 -5.22
C SER A 168 2.58 -3.90 -6.07
N ALA A 169 2.11 -5.06 -5.58
CA ALA A 169 1.15 -5.89 -6.31
C ALA A 169 -0.26 -5.29 -6.29
N LEU A 170 -0.70 -4.76 -5.15
CA LEU A 170 -1.98 -4.04 -5.08
C LEU A 170 -1.97 -2.80 -5.96
N THR A 171 -0.88 -2.03 -5.99
CA THR A 171 -0.73 -0.87 -6.87
C THR A 171 -0.83 -1.28 -8.33
N ALA A 172 -0.08 -2.30 -8.75
CA ALA A 172 -0.15 -2.79 -10.13
C ALA A 172 -1.54 -3.35 -10.47
N TRP A 173 -2.17 -4.09 -9.57
CA TRP A 173 -3.52 -4.63 -9.74
C TRP A 173 -4.56 -3.52 -9.92
N GLN A 174 -4.60 -2.57 -8.98
CA GLN A 174 -5.57 -1.46 -9.03
C GLN A 174 -5.33 -0.58 -10.25
N ALA A 175 -4.08 -0.26 -10.58
CA ALA A 175 -3.76 0.51 -11.77
C ALA A 175 -4.26 -0.14 -13.05
N LEU A 176 -3.92 -1.42 -13.25
CA LEU A 176 -4.21 -2.12 -14.51
C LEU A 176 -5.66 -2.54 -14.63
N PHE A 177 -6.29 -3.04 -13.56
CA PHE A 177 -7.59 -3.69 -13.66
C PHE A 177 -8.75 -2.85 -13.15
N GLU A 178 -8.56 -1.99 -12.15
CA GLU A 178 -9.64 -1.14 -11.64
C GLU A 178 -9.67 0.23 -12.31
N HIS A 179 -8.50 0.81 -12.56
CA HIS A 179 -8.43 2.14 -13.15
C HIS A 179 -8.29 2.13 -14.67
N ALA A 180 -7.39 1.31 -15.21
CA ALA A 180 -7.21 1.22 -16.66
C ALA A 180 -8.19 0.27 -17.34
N HIS A 181 -8.77 -0.71 -16.62
CA HIS A 181 -9.62 -1.78 -17.17
C HIS A 181 -8.92 -2.55 -18.29
N LEU A 182 -7.62 -2.84 -18.11
CA LEU A 182 -6.80 -3.53 -19.10
C LEU A 182 -7.41 -4.88 -19.47
N ALA A 183 -7.68 -5.08 -20.77
CA ALA A 183 -8.26 -6.28 -21.33
C ALA A 183 -7.27 -7.07 -22.18
N ALA A 184 -7.58 -8.34 -22.42
CA ALA A 184 -6.79 -9.19 -23.30
C ALA A 184 -6.68 -8.59 -24.72
N GLY A 185 -5.48 -8.68 -25.31
CA GLY A 185 -5.18 -8.15 -26.64
C GLY A 185 -4.88 -6.64 -26.69
N GLN A 186 -5.06 -5.91 -25.61
CA GLN A 186 -4.66 -4.50 -25.55
C GLN A 186 -3.15 -4.36 -25.34
N ALA A 187 -2.61 -3.22 -25.78
CA ALA A 187 -1.20 -2.86 -25.57
C ALA A 187 -1.04 -1.96 -24.35
N VAL A 188 -0.08 -2.28 -23.49
CA VAL A 188 0.26 -1.47 -22.33
C VAL A 188 1.73 -1.09 -22.31
N LEU A 189 2.01 0.20 -22.10
CA LEU A 189 3.34 0.69 -21.78
C LEU A 189 3.50 0.79 -20.26
N ILE A 190 4.49 0.10 -19.72
CA ILE A 190 4.86 0.18 -18.29
C ILE A 190 6.16 0.96 -18.16
N GLN A 191 6.09 2.19 -17.67
CA GLN A 191 7.26 2.99 -17.35
C GLN A 191 7.91 2.46 -16.07
N GLY A 192 9.25 2.25 -16.09
CA GLY A 192 9.96 1.71 -14.94
C GLY A 192 9.74 0.21 -14.69
N GLY A 193 9.73 -0.61 -15.75
CA GLY A 193 9.44 -2.06 -15.71
C GLY A 193 10.31 -2.90 -14.77
N ALA A 194 11.49 -2.41 -14.36
CA ALA A 194 12.38 -3.09 -13.43
C ALA A 194 12.15 -2.70 -11.95
N GLY A 195 11.34 -1.67 -11.67
CA GLY A 195 11.07 -1.20 -10.31
C GLY A 195 10.10 -2.10 -9.53
N GLY A 196 9.86 -1.75 -8.27
CA GLY A 196 8.99 -2.54 -7.37
C GLY A 196 7.61 -2.81 -7.96
N VAL A 197 6.90 -1.77 -8.40
CA VAL A 197 5.59 -1.91 -9.05
C VAL A 197 5.72 -2.48 -10.45
N GLY A 198 6.71 -2.00 -11.22
CA GLY A 198 6.89 -2.38 -12.64
C GLY A 198 7.08 -3.87 -12.84
N THR A 199 7.89 -4.53 -12.00
CA THR A 199 8.15 -5.98 -12.09
C THR A 199 6.88 -6.82 -11.93
N LEU A 200 5.95 -6.38 -11.10
CA LEU A 200 4.67 -7.06 -10.87
C LEU A 200 3.64 -6.66 -11.92
N ALA A 201 3.63 -5.40 -12.35
CA ALA A 201 2.74 -4.91 -13.41
C ALA A 201 3.00 -5.63 -14.75
N VAL A 202 4.26 -5.85 -15.13
CA VAL A 202 4.63 -6.64 -16.32
C VAL A 202 4.02 -8.03 -16.26
N GLN A 203 4.19 -8.72 -15.15
CA GLN A 203 3.66 -10.08 -14.98
C GLN A 203 2.13 -10.12 -14.98
N LEU A 204 1.47 -9.19 -14.29
CA LEU A 204 0.00 -9.09 -14.24
C LEU A 204 -0.59 -8.75 -15.60
N ALA A 205 0.00 -7.83 -16.35
CA ALA A 205 -0.41 -7.49 -17.70
C ALA A 205 -0.26 -8.69 -18.66
N ARG A 206 0.87 -9.39 -18.58
CA ARG A 206 1.09 -10.64 -19.34
C ARG A 206 0.09 -11.73 -18.96
N TRP A 207 -0.18 -11.93 -17.69
CA TRP A 207 -1.20 -12.86 -17.22
C TRP A 207 -2.58 -12.53 -17.79
N ARG A 208 -2.87 -11.25 -18.01
CA ARG A 208 -4.12 -10.78 -18.62
C ARG A 208 -4.12 -10.85 -20.15
N TRP A 209 -3.07 -11.42 -20.76
CA TRP A 209 -2.91 -11.53 -22.21
C TRP A 209 -2.82 -10.18 -22.95
N ALA A 210 -2.29 -9.15 -22.29
CA ALA A 210 -1.95 -7.89 -22.93
C ALA A 210 -0.62 -8.00 -23.68
N HIS A 211 -0.42 -7.16 -24.69
CA HIS A 211 0.89 -6.89 -25.28
C HIS A 211 1.64 -5.91 -24.39
N VAL A 212 2.75 -6.35 -23.81
CA VAL A 212 3.46 -5.62 -22.75
C VAL A 212 4.72 -4.99 -23.28
N VAL A 213 4.78 -3.67 -23.35
CA VAL A 213 5.98 -2.89 -23.58
C VAL A 213 6.43 -2.27 -22.27
N ALA A 214 7.72 -2.34 -21.95
CA ALA A 214 8.23 -1.75 -20.70
C ALA A 214 9.49 -0.94 -20.95
N THR A 215 9.68 0.15 -20.19
CA THR A 215 10.95 0.85 -20.16
C THR A 215 11.83 0.35 -19.03
N ALA A 216 13.10 0.14 -19.29
CA ALA A 216 14.11 -0.23 -18.28
C ALA A 216 15.50 0.21 -18.76
N SER A 217 16.49 0.25 -17.86
CA SER A 217 17.89 0.38 -18.31
C SER A 217 18.38 -0.91 -18.95
N ALA A 218 19.38 -0.82 -19.84
CA ALA A 218 19.98 -1.95 -20.56
C ALA A 218 20.27 -3.15 -19.66
N ARG A 219 20.82 -2.91 -18.46
CA ARG A 219 21.21 -3.95 -17.49
C ARG A 219 20.04 -4.79 -17.00
N TYR A 220 18.79 -4.29 -17.05
CA TYR A 220 17.60 -4.99 -16.59
C TYR A 220 16.70 -5.49 -17.73
N THR A 221 17.09 -5.30 -18.99
CA THR A 221 16.32 -5.75 -20.15
C THR A 221 16.02 -7.25 -20.08
N ALA A 222 17.03 -8.07 -19.76
CA ALA A 222 16.84 -9.52 -19.65
C ALA A 222 15.89 -9.91 -18.53
N LEU A 223 15.96 -9.24 -17.37
CA LEU A 223 15.04 -9.44 -16.25
C LEU A 223 13.61 -9.12 -16.69
N VAL A 224 13.37 -7.92 -17.23
CA VAL A 224 12.02 -7.46 -17.57
C VAL A 224 11.38 -8.33 -18.66
N ARG A 225 12.16 -8.78 -19.65
CA ARG A 225 11.71 -9.78 -20.63
C ARG A 225 11.34 -11.12 -19.98
N SER A 226 12.16 -11.61 -19.04
CA SER A 226 11.88 -12.87 -18.34
C SER A 226 10.62 -12.81 -17.49
N LEU A 227 10.17 -11.61 -17.09
CA LEU A 227 8.92 -11.37 -16.37
C LEU A 227 7.70 -11.34 -17.31
N GLY A 228 7.90 -11.32 -18.64
CA GLY A 228 6.84 -11.41 -19.62
C GLY A 228 6.59 -10.15 -20.44
N ALA A 229 7.51 -9.18 -20.46
CA ALA A 229 7.44 -8.08 -21.41
C ALA A 229 7.75 -8.59 -22.83
N ASP A 230 6.90 -8.25 -23.79
CA ASP A 230 7.11 -8.56 -25.20
C ASP A 230 8.25 -7.67 -25.75
N ASP A 231 8.24 -6.38 -25.41
CA ASP A 231 9.27 -5.42 -25.77
C ASP A 231 9.82 -4.67 -24.55
N VAL A 232 11.13 -4.42 -24.57
CA VAL A 232 11.80 -3.61 -23.54
C VAL A 232 12.60 -2.52 -24.21
N ILE A 233 12.28 -1.27 -23.89
CA ILE A 233 12.93 -0.07 -24.41
C ILE A 233 13.94 0.42 -23.37
N ASP A 234 15.23 0.48 -23.76
CA ASP A 234 16.26 1.12 -22.95
C ASP A 234 16.10 2.64 -23.04
N TYR A 235 15.65 3.25 -21.95
CA TYR A 235 15.38 4.68 -21.87
C TYR A 235 16.63 5.56 -21.93
N HIS A 236 17.84 5.00 -21.80
CA HIS A 236 19.09 5.71 -22.02
C HIS A 236 19.48 5.79 -23.49
N ALA A 237 19.08 4.81 -24.29
CA ALA A 237 19.44 4.70 -25.70
C ALA A 237 18.35 5.17 -26.66
N THR A 238 17.08 5.02 -26.25
CA THR A 238 15.92 5.22 -27.14
C THR A 238 14.80 5.97 -26.43
N ARG A 239 14.33 7.03 -27.03
CA ARG A 239 13.12 7.70 -26.61
C ARG A 239 11.93 6.82 -26.99
N PHE A 240 11.16 6.39 -26.01
CA PHE A 240 10.03 5.46 -26.23
C PHE A 240 8.98 6.04 -27.19
N GLU A 241 8.79 7.36 -27.15
CA GLU A 241 7.85 8.07 -28.04
C GLU A 241 8.31 8.15 -29.51
N ASP A 242 9.55 7.78 -29.83
CA ASP A 242 10.02 7.70 -31.22
C ASP A 242 9.70 6.33 -31.87
N VAL A 243 9.49 5.30 -31.03
CA VAL A 243 9.36 3.91 -31.50
C VAL A 243 8.01 3.27 -31.14
N LEU A 244 7.19 3.92 -30.30
CA LEU A 244 5.93 3.38 -29.82
C LEU A 244 4.78 4.33 -30.14
N ARG A 245 3.62 3.77 -30.58
CA ARG A 245 2.39 4.50 -30.85
C ARG A 245 1.19 3.64 -30.53
N ASP A 246 0.05 4.30 -30.36
CA ASP A 246 -1.29 3.70 -30.28
C ASP A 246 -1.47 2.66 -29.18
N VAL A 247 -0.79 2.84 -28.02
CA VAL A 247 -1.02 1.97 -26.86
C VAL A 247 -2.35 2.30 -26.18
N ASP A 248 -3.01 1.29 -25.65
CA ASP A 248 -4.28 1.42 -24.95
C ASP A 248 -4.10 2.02 -23.55
N VAL A 249 -3.03 1.62 -22.86
CA VAL A 249 -2.76 1.97 -21.47
C VAL A 249 -1.32 2.38 -21.29
N VAL A 250 -1.08 3.42 -20.50
CA VAL A 250 0.23 3.71 -19.92
C VAL A 250 0.13 3.61 -18.40
N LEU A 251 0.99 2.81 -17.80
CA LEU A 251 1.24 2.83 -16.35
C LEU A 251 2.51 3.64 -16.09
N ASP A 252 2.34 4.83 -15.52
CA ASP A 252 3.42 5.74 -15.20
C ASP A 252 3.83 5.62 -13.72
N THR A 253 5.03 5.09 -13.48
CA THR A 253 5.65 5.00 -12.15
C THR A 253 6.78 6.01 -11.95
N ILE A 254 7.03 6.88 -12.92
CA ILE A 254 8.20 7.77 -13.01
C ILE A 254 7.82 9.25 -12.81
N GLY A 255 6.75 9.69 -13.49
CA GLY A 255 6.32 11.10 -13.45
C GLY A 255 7.18 12.04 -14.30
N GLY A 256 7.04 13.34 -14.04
CA GLY A 256 7.80 14.40 -14.69
C GLY A 256 7.76 14.34 -16.21
N GLU A 257 8.89 14.59 -16.86
CA GLU A 257 9.01 14.57 -18.33
C GLU A 257 8.63 13.23 -18.95
N THR A 258 8.84 12.11 -18.26
CA THR A 258 8.45 10.79 -18.77
C THR A 258 6.93 10.70 -18.89
N ARG A 259 6.19 11.18 -17.91
CA ARG A 259 4.73 11.25 -17.99
C ARG A 259 4.28 12.18 -19.12
N GLU A 260 4.87 13.37 -19.22
CA GLU A 260 4.48 14.34 -20.25
C GLU A 260 4.68 13.78 -21.68
N ARG A 261 5.76 13.06 -21.92
CA ARG A 261 5.99 12.40 -23.20
C ARG A 261 5.07 11.19 -23.43
N SER A 262 4.58 10.56 -22.36
CA SER A 262 3.71 9.37 -22.44
C SER A 262 2.33 9.66 -23.03
N TRP A 263 1.86 10.90 -23.00
CA TRP A 263 0.60 11.28 -23.64
C TRP A 263 0.60 11.03 -25.15
N SER A 264 1.74 11.24 -25.80
CA SER A 264 1.87 11.16 -27.26
C SER A 264 1.82 9.72 -27.81
N VAL A 265 2.03 8.71 -26.98
CA VAL A 265 2.00 7.30 -27.41
C VAL A 265 0.65 6.62 -27.23
N LEU A 266 -0.28 7.26 -26.50
CA LEU A 266 -1.62 6.73 -26.29
C LEU A 266 -2.48 6.90 -27.56
N ARG A 267 -3.29 5.87 -27.86
CA ARG A 267 -4.36 6.02 -28.84
C ARG A 267 -5.48 6.92 -28.31
N LYS A 268 -6.32 7.45 -29.18
CA LYS A 268 -7.53 8.18 -28.74
C LYS A 268 -8.40 7.27 -27.87
N GLY A 269 -8.88 7.82 -26.75
CA GLY A 269 -9.64 7.09 -25.74
C GLY A 269 -8.81 6.14 -24.89
N GLY A 270 -7.48 6.16 -25.00
CA GLY A 270 -6.55 5.44 -24.13
C GLY A 270 -6.51 6.00 -22.71
N VAL A 271 -5.79 5.34 -21.84
CA VAL A 271 -5.71 5.69 -20.40
C VAL A 271 -4.27 5.76 -19.94
N LEU A 272 -3.92 6.87 -19.29
CA LEU A 272 -2.70 6.97 -18.49
C LEU A 272 -3.05 6.88 -17.02
N VAL A 273 -2.48 5.90 -16.32
CA VAL A 273 -2.56 5.78 -14.87
C VAL A 273 -1.20 6.13 -14.29
N THR A 274 -1.15 7.17 -13.46
CA THR A 274 0.09 7.59 -12.78
C THR A 274 0.02 7.36 -11.28
N LEU A 275 1.15 7.04 -10.68
CA LEU A 275 1.34 6.81 -9.25
C LEU A 275 2.03 7.99 -8.55
N VAL A 276 2.40 9.03 -9.31
CA VAL A 276 3.37 10.05 -8.85
C VAL A 276 2.67 11.31 -8.38
N SER A 277 1.75 11.84 -9.18
CA SER A 277 1.02 13.07 -8.82
C SER A 277 -0.25 13.22 -9.65
N PRO A 278 -1.24 14.00 -9.16
CA PRO A 278 -2.47 14.28 -9.90
C PRO A 278 -2.23 14.77 -11.33
N VAL A 279 -3.13 14.36 -12.23
CA VAL A 279 -3.14 14.80 -13.62
C VAL A 279 -4.09 15.99 -13.74
N PRO A 280 -3.64 17.14 -14.25
CA PRO A 280 -4.55 18.24 -14.55
C PRO A 280 -5.56 17.83 -15.63
N PRO A 281 -6.87 18.04 -15.44
CA PRO A 281 -7.91 17.56 -16.35
C PRO A 281 -7.71 18.00 -17.81
N HIS A 282 -7.31 19.26 -18.04
CA HIS A 282 -7.10 19.82 -19.37
C HIS A 282 -6.01 19.08 -20.17
N VAL A 283 -4.97 18.55 -19.52
CA VAL A 283 -3.90 17.82 -20.20
C VAL A 283 -4.41 16.53 -20.84
N ALA A 284 -5.21 15.76 -20.11
CA ALA A 284 -5.81 14.55 -20.65
C ALA A 284 -6.82 14.84 -21.78
N GLU A 285 -7.60 15.92 -21.68
CA GLU A 285 -8.56 16.36 -22.70
C GLU A 285 -7.85 16.77 -24.00
N GLU A 286 -6.76 17.53 -23.93
CA GLU A 286 -5.94 17.94 -25.09
C GLU A 286 -5.46 16.75 -25.91
N HIS A 287 -5.13 15.63 -25.23
CA HIS A 287 -4.73 14.39 -25.90
C HIS A 287 -5.88 13.45 -26.25
N SER A 288 -7.14 13.81 -25.92
CA SER A 288 -8.33 12.96 -26.10
C SER A 288 -8.20 11.59 -25.43
N VAL A 289 -7.65 11.57 -24.21
CA VAL A 289 -7.41 10.38 -23.38
C VAL A 289 -7.93 10.59 -21.97
N ARG A 290 -7.88 9.56 -21.14
CA ARG A 290 -8.19 9.62 -19.72
C ARG A 290 -6.91 9.61 -18.89
N GLY A 291 -6.75 10.54 -17.96
CA GLY A 291 -5.67 10.60 -16.97
C GLY A 291 -6.20 10.22 -15.59
N VAL A 292 -5.54 9.31 -14.90
CA VAL A 292 -5.91 8.84 -13.56
C VAL A 292 -4.70 8.90 -12.65
N PHE A 293 -4.86 9.54 -11.50
CA PHE A 293 -3.96 9.42 -10.35
C PHE A 293 -4.71 8.76 -9.20
N PHE A 294 -4.07 7.83 -8.51
CA PHE A 294 -4.65 7.19 -7.33
C PHE A 294 -3.58 6.84 -6.31
N ILE A 295 -4.01 6.67 -5.07
CA ILE A 295 -3.20 6.11 -3.98
C ILE A 295 -3.74 4.71 -3.70
N VAL A 296 -2.83 3.73 -3.65
CA VAL A 296 -3.18 2.33 -3.40
C VAL A 296 -3.85 2.16 -2.03
N SER A 297 -4.82 1.29 -1.96
CA SER A 297 -5.48 0.90 -0.72
C SER A 297 -5.31 -0.59 -0.42
N GLY A 298 -5.29 -0.95 0.87
CA GLY A 298 -5.33 -2.34 1.30
C GLY A 298 -6.65 -3.00 0.85
N ASN A 299 -6.56 -4.21 0.33
CA ASN A 299 -7.72 -4.96 -0.13
C ASN A 299 -7.46 -6.46 -0.05
N ARG A 300 -8.11 -7.12 0.91
CA ARG A 300 -7.97 -8.55 1.16
C ARG A 300 -8.33 -9.39 -0.06
N GLY A 301 -9.45 -9.09 -0.72
CA GLY A 301 -9.90 -9.88 -1.87
C GLY A 301 -8.92 -9.86 -3.04
N GLN A 302 -8.23 -8.72 -3.25
CA GLN A 302 -7.15 -8.62 -4.25
C GLN A 302 -5.90 -9.38 -3.79
N LEU A 303 -5.54 -9.28 -2.50
CA LEU A 303 -4.42 -10.06 -1.95
C LEU A 303 -4.67 -11.57 -2.06
N ASP A 304 -5.89 -12.05 -1.83
CA ASP A 304 -6.24 -13.46 -2.00
C ASP A 304 -6.05 -13.93 -3.46
N GLN A 305 -6.39 -13.09 -4.45
CA GLN A 305 -6.13 -13.37 -5.85
C GLN A 305 -4.63 -13.37 -6.16
N ILE A 306 -3.88 -12.40 -5.63
CA ILE A 306 -2.42 -12.31 -5.74
C ILE A 306 -1.78 -13.56 -5.12
N THR A 307 -2.24 -14.00 -3.94
CA THR A 307 -1.81 -15.27 -3.31
C THR A 307 -1.97 -16.45 -4.26
N GLY A 308 -3.14 -16.59 -4.89
CA GLY A 308 -3.39 -17.66 -5.86
C GLY A 308 -2.47 -17.61 -7.09
N LEU A 309 -2.14 -16.44 -7.58
CA LEU A 309 -1.19 -16.26 -8.69
C LEU A 309 0.23 -16.62 -8.27
N VAL A 310 0.64 -16.26 -7.06
CA VAL A 310 1.96 -16.61 -6.54
C VAL A 310 2.08 -18.09 -6.31
N ASP A 311 1.11 -18.73 -5.67
CA ASP A 311 1.12 -20.17 -5.38
C ASP A 311 1.08 -21.02 -6.65
N THR A 312 0.53 -20.49 -7.75
CA THR A 312 0.55 -21.16 -9.06
C THR A 312 1.76 -20.76 -9.93
N GLY A 313 2.69 -19.99 -9.41
CA GLY A 313 3.91 -19.55 -10.08
C GLY A 313 3.72 -18.54 -11.22
N LYS A 314 2.51 -17.96 -11.35
CA LYS A 314 2.16 -16.97 -12.37
C LYS A 314 2.60 -15.54 -11.99
N LEU A 315 2.85 -15.30 -10.71
CA LEU A 315 3.37 -14.04 -10.19
C LEU A 315 4.53 -14.34 -9.25
N LYS A 316 5.66 -13.67 -9.44
CA LYS A 316 6.87 -13.86 -8.64
C LYS A 316 7.38 -12.51 -8.13
N PRO A 317 7.60 -12.34 -6.82
CA PRO A 317 8.25 -11.14 -6.31
C PRO A 317 9.71 -11.10 -6.75
N VAL A 318 10.19 -9.91 -7.08
CA VAL A 318 11.60 -9.64 -7.37
C VAL A 318 12.19 -8.89 -6.18
N LEU A 319 13.14 -9.53 -5.50
CA LEU A 319 13.88 -8.93 -4.40
C LEU A 319 15.26 -8.51 -4.89
N SER A 320 15.63 -7.26 -4.60
CA SER A 320 17.00 -6.81 -4.78
C SER A 320 17.88 -7.14 -3.58
N GLU A 321 17.31 -7.03 -2.39
CA GLU A 321 18.07 -7.22 -1.16
C GLU A 321 17.15 -7.53 0.02
N VAL A 322 17.69 -8.29 0.99
CA VAL A 322 17.13 -8.48 2.33
C VAL A 322 18.12 -7.93 3.35
N VAL A 323 17.68 -7.03 4.20
CA VAL A 323 18.53 -6.29 5.16
C VAL A 323 17.98 -6.50 6.57
N PRO A 324 18.80 -6.75 7.59
CA PRO A 324 18.36 -6.79 8.98
C PRO A 324 17.70 -5.47 9.42
N LEU A 325 16.72 -5.56 10.33
CA LEU A 325 15.95 -4.40 10.80
C LEU A 325 16.83 -3.29 11.38
N ASP A 326 17.86 -3.64 12.15
CA ASP A 326 18.80 -2.68 12.76
C ASP A 326 19.63 -1.89 11.73
N ARG A 327 19.65 -2.35 10.46
CA ARG A 327 20.31 -1.69 9.34
C ARG A 327 19.32 -1.03 8.36
N ALA A 328 18.10 -0.76 8.80
CA ALA A 328 17.05 -0.20 7.96
C ALA A 328 17.46 1.13 7.31
N ARG A 329 18.18 2.01 8.02
CA ARG A 329 18.69 3.26 7.44
C ARG A 329 19.43 3.02 6.12
N GLU A 330 20.36 2.07 6.10
CA GLU A 330 21.12 1.73 4.89
C GLU A 330 20.22 1.20 3.77
N ALA A 331 19.18 0.43 4.12
CA ALA A 331 18.21 -0.07 3.15
C ALA A 331 17.43 1.08 2.49
N PHE A 332 16.98 2.06 3.27
CA PHE A 332 16.31 3.25 2.76
C PHE A 332 17.24 4.13 1.91
N GLU A 333 18.50 4.34 2.33
CA GLU A 333 19.51 5.06 1.56
C GLU A 333 19.72 4.42 0.18
N ARG A 334 19.92 3.09 0.14
CA ARG A 334 20.06 2.37 -1.13
C ARG A 334 18.81 2.44 -1.99
N GLY A 335 17.64 2.26 -1.39
CA GLY A 335 16.38 2.34 -2.09
C GLY A 335 16.11 3.73 -2.70
N ALA A 336 16.52 4.80 -2.03
CA ALA A 336 16.39 6.18 -2.51
C ALA A 336 17.23 6.46 -3.77
N THR A 337 18.27 5.67 -4.04
CA THR A 337 19.04 5.80 -5.29
C THR A 337 18.25 5.40 -6.55
N GLY A 338 17.15 4.68 -6.40
CA GLY A 338 16.28 4.25 -7.51
C GLY A 338 16.90 3.23 -8.46
N HIS A 339 18.04 2.61 -8.11
CA HIS A 339 18.79 1.76 -9.02
C HIS A 339 18.67 0.25 -8.74
N ALA A 340 17.92 -0.15 -7.72
CA ALA A 340 17.69 -1.55 -7.39
C ALA A 340 16.46 -2.11 -8.12
N PRO A 341 16.49 -3.33 -8.69
CA PRO A 341 15.32 -3.92 -9.31
C PRO A 341 14.39 -4.49 -8.24
N GLY A 342 13.09 -4.41 -8.46
CA GLY A 342 12.11 -4.95 -7.51
C GLY A 342 12.11 -4.25 -6.17
N LYS A 343 12.13 -5.02 -5.07
CA LYS A 343 11.94 -4.52 -3.70
C LYS A 343 13.14 -4.82 -2.79
N ILE A 344 13.38 -3.92 -1.85
CA ILE A 344 14.21 -4.15 -0.67
C ILE A 344 13.28 -4.54 0.48
N VAL A 345 13.68 -5.51 1.28
CA VAL A 345 12.91 -6.04 2.39
C VAL A 345 13.75 -6.00 3.66
N LEU A 346 13.14 -5.59 4.76
CA LEU A 346 13.74 -5.71 6.09
C LEU A 346 13.37 -7.07 6.70
N GLN A 347 14.36 -7.79 7.18
CA GLN A 347 14.17 -8.96 8.03
C GLN A 347 14.06 -8.48 9.47
N VAL A 348 12.91 -8.72 10.10
CA VAL A 348 12.62 -8.25 11.45
C VAL A 348 12.97 -9.31 12.48
N THR A 349 12.44 -10.51 12.30
CA THR A 349 12.74 -11.69 13.15
C THR A 349 12.98 -12.92 12.27
N GLU A 350 13.60 -13.96 12.84
CA GLU A 350 13.79 -15.27 12.17
C GLU A 350 12.49 -16.07 12.03
#